data_b40b7e48a7326e4524f0ba73c9e9d082
#
_entry.id   b40b7e48a7326e4524f0ba73c9e9d082
#
_cell.length_a   1.000
_cell.length_b   1.000
_cell.length_c   1.000
_cell.angle_alpha   90.00
_cell.angle_beta   90.00
_cell.angle_gamma   90.00
#
_symmetry.space_group_name_H-M   'P 1'
#
loop_
_entity.id
_entity.type
_entity.pdbx_description
1 polymer ?
#
loop_
_entity_poly.entity_id
_entity_poly.type
_entity_poly.pdbx_seq_one_letter_code
_entity_poly.pdbx_strand_id
1 'polypeptide(L)'
;MTTREEALAYGLSFPDTYQEAPFHDENWQLVRVKGCKKVFLWTYERNGYINLNVKVSPKWRDLWRSTYSSVIAGWHQNKEHWNTIILDGTVPDEDIRRMIAESYDLVSDSPTKRIYEAVKKIPRGQVATYGQIAELAGDKKMARAVGNALHKNPDPLHIPCYRVVNSKGELAGEFAFGGAGKQAALLMADGIEVVNGRVDLKKYGMKF
;
A
#
# COMPACT_ATOMS: atom_id res chain seq x y z
N MET A 1 -18.70 -16.04 11.66
CA MET A 1 -17.24 -16.31 11.70
C MET A 1 -16.84 -16.64 13.11
N THR A 2 -16.42 -17.88 13.32
CA THR A 2 -16.07 -18.39 14.64
C THR A 2 -14.72 -19.13 14.65
N THR A 3 -14.17 -19.43 13.48
CA THR A 3 -12.91 -20.17 13.35
C THR A 3 -11.81 -19.34 12.74
N ARG A 4 -10.56 -19.78 12.94
CA ARG A 4 -9.35 -19.20 12.34
C ARG A 4 -9.36 -19.34 10.83
N GLU A 5 -9.77 -20.51 10.35
CA GLU A 5 -9.80 -20.86 8.93
C GLU A 5 -10.74 -19.92 8.15
N GLU A 6 -11.92 -19.64 8.70
CA GLU A 6 -12.87 -18.69 8.11
C GLU A 6 -12.28 -17.27 8.02
N ALA A 7 -11.60 -16.81 9.09
CA ALA A 7 -10.97 -15.49 9.12
C ALA A 7 -9.81 -15.38 8.12
N LEU A 8 -8.94 -16.40 8.07
CA LEU A 8 -7.82 -16.45 7.13
C LEU A 8 -8.32 -16.56 5.69
N ALA A 9 -9.30 -17.40 5.41
CA ALA A 9 -9.89 -17.53 4.07
C ALA A 9 -10.49 -16.19 3.60
N TYR A 10 -11.19 -15.47 4.48
CA TYR A 10 -11.71 -14.15 4.14
C TYR A 10 -10.58 -13.13 3.93
N GLY A 11 -9.56 -13.10 4.77
CA GLY A 11 -8.38 -12.26 4.59
C GLY A 11 -7.63 -12.54 3.27
N LEU A 12 -7.55 -13.81 2.87
CA LEU A 12 -6.90 -14.22 1.62
C LEU A 12 -7.76 -13.96 0.37
N SER A 13 -9.05 -13.66 0.52
CA SER A 13 -9.92 -13.28 -0.60
C SER A 13 -9.65 -11.87 -1.14
N PHE A 14 -8.95 -11.03 -0.39
CA PHE A 14 -8.55 -9.69 -0.86
C PHE A 14 -7.40 -9.76 -1.87
N PRO A 15 -7.33 -8.82 -2.82
CA PRO A 15 -6.26 -8.79 -3.82
C PRO A 15 -4.86 -8.70 -3.20
N ASP A 16 -3.89 -9.35 -3.83
CA ASP A 16 -2.46 -9.27 -3.47
C ASP A 16 -2.15 -9.61 -2.01
N THR A 17 -2.83 -10.58 -1.44
CA THR A 17 -2.60 -11.04 -0.09
C THR A 17 -1.84 -12.37 -0.03
N TYR A 18 -1.24 -12.65 1.12
CA TYR A 18 -0.61 -13.93 1.43
C TYR A 18 -0.62 -14.18 2.93
N GLN A 19 -0.64 -15.46 3.30
CA GLN A 19 -0.56 -15.93 4.67
C GLN A 19 0.89 -16.17 5.08
N GLU A 20 1.19 -15.94 6.35
CA GLU A 20 2.49 -16.20 6.95
C GLU A 20 2.32 -16.63 8.41
N ALA A 21 3.14 -17.58 8.87
CA ALA A 21 3.36 -17.91 10.28
C ALA A 21 4.68 -17.24 10.70
N PRO A 22 4.66 -16.10 11.42
CA PRO A 22 5.85 -15.28 11.63
C PRO A 22 6.77 -15.81 12.74
N PHE A 23 6.30 -16.75 13.55
CA PHE A 23 7.00 -17.34 14.68
C PHE A 23 7.10 -18.86 14.53
N HIS A 24 7.98 -19.49 15.31
CA HIS A 24 8.03 -20.96 15.42
C HIS A 24 6.81 -21.55 16.14
N ASP A 25 5.98 -20.70 16.72
CA ASP A 25 4.71 -21.03 17.37
C ASP A 25 3.59 -20.99 16.34
N GLU A 26 2.97 -22.14 16.08
CA GLU A 26 1.84 -22.29 15.14
C GLU A 26 0.57 -21.54 15.59
N ASN A 27 0.54 -21.07 16.81
CA ASN A 27 -0.60 -20.31 17.33
C ASN A 27 -0.80 -18.99 16.56
N TRP A 28 0.26 -18.37 16.07
CA TRP A 28 0.18 -17.09 15.37
C TRP A 28 0.18 -17.26 13.87
N GLN A 29 -0.92 -16.84 13.24
CA GLN A 29 -1.08 -16.78 11.80
C GLN A 29 -1.48 -15.37 11.38
N LEU A 30 -1.01 -14.91 10.24
CA LEU A 30 -1.31 -13.57 9.78
C LEU A 30 -1.52 -13.49 8.27
N VAL A 31 -2.22 -12.44 7.83
CA VAL A 31 -2.36 -12.11 6.41
C VAL A 31 -1.75 -10.73 6.14
N ARG A 32 -0.91 -10.70 5.11
CA ARG A 32 -0.21 -9.50 4.63
C ARG A 32 -0.65 -9.11 3.22
N VAL A 33 -0.42 -7.84 2.90
CA VAL A 33 -0.48 -7.32 1.52
C VAL A 33 0.91 -7.44 0.88
N LYS A 34 1.01 -8.09 -0.30
CA LYS A 34 2.28 -8.40 -0.98
C LYS A 34 3.15 -7.15 -1.18
N GLY A 35 2.80 -6.19 -1.91
CA GLY A 35 3.67 -5.06 -2.28
C GLY A 35 4.26 -4.28 -1.10
N CYS A 36 3.52 -4.06 -0.01
CA CYS A 36 3.97 -3.31 1.16
C CYS A 36 4.42 -4.17 2.34
N LYS A 37 4.20 -5.49 2.29
CA LYS A 37 4.48 -6.45 3.37
C LYS A 37 3.84 -6.13 4.72
N LYS A 38 2.83 -5.24 4.73
CA LYS A 38 2.13 -4.87 5.96
C LYS A 38 1.07 -5.90 6.32
N VAL A 39 0.97 -6.19 7.62
CA VAL A 39 -0.07 -7.05 8.18
C VAL A 39 -1.35 -6.25 8.35
N PHE A 40 -2.49 -6.85 8.00
CA PHE A 40 -3.80 -6.29 8.28
C PHE A 40 -4.68 -7.24 9.11
N LEU A 41 -4.35 -8.52 9.18
CA LEU A 41 -5.07 -9.50 9.97
C LEU A 41 -4.05 -10.40 10.71
N TRP A 42 -4.17 -10.48 12.04
CA TRP A 42 -3.53 -11.48 12.87
C TRP A 42 -4.60 -12.41 13.41
N THR A 43 -4.27 -13.68 13.54
CA THR A 43 -5.10 -14.66 14.24
C THR A 43 -4.27 -15.40 15.27
N TYR A 44 -4.83 -15.62 16.43
CA TYR A 44 -4.20 -16.40 17.52
C TYR A 44 -5.28 -16.93 18.47
N GLU A 45 -4.97 -18.04 19.14
CA GLU A 45 -5.83 -18.56 20.18
C GLU A 45 -5.42 -18.00 21.55
N ARG A 46 -6.40 -17.60 22.33
CA ARG A 46 -6.23 -17.12 23.69
C ARG A 46 -7.50 -17.35 24.50
N ASN A 47 -7.35 -17.89 25.73
CA ASN A 47 -8.47 -18.18 26.63
C ASN A 47 -9.57 -19.06 26.00
N GLY A 48 -9.18 -20.03 25.15
CA GLY A 48 -10.10 -20.94 24.49
C GLY A 48 -10.88 -20.35 23.31
N TYR A 49 -10.56 -19.13 22.88
CA TYR A 49 -11.17 -18.47 21.73
C TYR A 49 -10.13 -18.07 20.69
N ILE A 50 -10.51 -18.11 19.44
CA ILE A 50 -9.74 -17.46 18.38
C ILE A 50 -9.93 -15.94 18.49
N ASN A 51 -8.84 -15.22 18.44
CA ASN A 51 -8.80 -13.78 18.50
C ASN A 51 -8.23 -13.25 17.18
N LEU A 52 -8.78 -12.15 16.70
CA LEU A 52 -8.32 -11.44 15.51
C LEU A 52 -7.79 -10.07 15.90
N ASN A 53 -6.56 -9.72 15.52
CA ASN A 53 -6.15 -8.32 15.56
C ASN A 53 -6.30 -7.72 14.17
N VAL A 54 -7.05 -6.63 14.10
CA VAL A 54 -7.32 -5.87 12.89
C VAL A 54 -6.96 -4.40 13.10
N LYS A 55 -6.43 -3.75 12.07
CA LYS A 55 -6.26 -2.29 12.09
C LYS A 55 -7.60 -1.60 12.05
N VAL A 56 -7.66 -0.47 12.72
CA VAL A 56 -8.86 0.37 12.77
C VAL A 56 -8.46 1.85 12.69
N SER A 57 -9.26 2.66 12.02
CA SER A 57 -9.09 4.10 12.07
C SER A 57 -9.53 4.62 13.45
N PRO A 58 -8.88 5.66 13.99
CA PRO A 58 -9.27 6.25 15.28
C PRO A 58 -10.75 6.63 15.34
N LYS A 59 -11.35 6.99 14.19
CA LYS A 59 -12.77 7.36 14.07
C LYS A 59 -13.72 6.21 14.43
N TRP A 60 -13.39 4.96 14.05
CA TRP A 60 -14.23 3.78 14.27
C TRP A 60 -13.81 2.93 15.47
N ARG A 61 -12.60 3.14 15.96
CA ARG A 61 -12.02 2.38 17.07
C ARG A 61 -12.94 2.26 18.28
N ASP A 62 -13.36 3.40 18.79
CA ASP A 62 -14.14 3.49 20.03
C ASP A 62 -15.60 3.06 19.81
N LEU A 63 -16.13 3.30 18.61
CA LEU A 63 -17.45 2.81 18.24
C LEU A 63 -17.50 1.28 18.32
N TRP A 64 -16.57 0.56 17.68
CA TRP A 64 -16.54 -0.89 17.73
C TRP A 64 -16.39 -1.44 19.15
N ARG A 65 -15.50 -0.84 19.96
CA ARG A 65 -15.29 -1.24 21.36
C ARG A 65 -16.49 -0.96 22.25
N SER A 66 -17.27 0.08 21.98
CA SER A 66 -18.49 0.40 22.75
C SER A 66 -19.69 -0.43 22.31
N THR A 67 -19.70 -0.88 21.05
CA THR A 67 -20.80 -1.65 20.49
C THR A 67 -20.72 -3.12 20.94
N TYR A 68 -19.51 -3.69 21.01
CA TYR A 68 -19.31 -5.11 21.30
C TYR A 68 -18.31 -5.32 22.44
N SER A 69 -18.71 -6.00 23.51
CA SER A 69 -17.81 -6.37 24.62
C SER A 69 -16.65 -7.27 24.18
N SER A 70 -16.83 -8.03 23.11
CA SER A 70 -15.83 -8.91 22.51
C SER A 70 -14.92 -8.20 21.51
N VAL A 71 -15.06 -6.85 21.35
CA VAL A 71 -14.11 -6.02 20.61
C VAL A 71 -13.35 -5.14 21.61
N ILE A 72 -12.08 -5.44 21.82
CA ILE A 72 -11.24 -4.80 22.83
C ILE A 72 -10.04 -4.10 22.20
N ALA A 73 -9.26 -3.38 23.01
CA ALA A 73 -8.01 -2.78 22.56
C ALA A 73 -7.02 -3.84 22.06
N GLY A 74 -6.30 -3.57 20.97
CA GLY A 74 -5.41 -4.52 20.31
C GLY A 74 -4.40 -5.16 21.26
N TRP A 75 -4.49 -6.45 21.46
CA TRP A 75 -3.58 -7.20 22.30
C TRP A 75 -2.21 -7.34 21.62
N HIS A 76 -1.14 -6.98 22.32
CA HIS A 76 0.23 -6.86 21.77
C HIS A 76 0.37 -5.93 20.55
N GLN A 77 -0.59 -5.02 20.34
CA GLN A 77 -0.57 -4.05 19.25
C GLN A 77 -0.74 -2.61 19.80
N ASN A 78 -0.46 -1.63 18.95
CA ASN A 78 -0.76 -0.23 19.27
C ASN A 78 -2.28 -0.04 19.43
N LYS A 79 -2.69 0.38 20.64
CA LYS A 79 -4.09 0.44 21.05
C LYS A 79 -4.90 1.57 20.39
N GLU A 80 -4.22 2.53 19.74
CA GLU A 80 -4.87 3.59 18.98
C GLU A 80 -5.28 3.16 17.57
N HIS A 81 -4.59 2.16 17.02
CA HIS A 81 -4.74 1.75 15.63
C HIS A 81 -5.12 0.29 15.45
N TRP A 82 -5.36 -0.45 16.54
CA TRP A 82 -5.69 -1.86 16.49
C TRP A 82 -6.78 -2.24 17.46
N ASN A 83 -7.73 -3.04 16.99
CA ASN A 83 -8.70 -3.75 17.82
C ASN A 83 -8.39 -5.24 17.82
N THR A 84 -8.74 -5.90 18.91
CA THR A 84 -8.85 -7.36 19.00
C THR A 84 -10.32 -7.73 18.99
N ILE A 85 -10.71 -8.65 18.13
CA ILE A 85 -12.04 -9.24 18.07
C ILE A 85 -11.92 -10.66 18.63
N ILE A 86 -12.68 -10.97 19.66
CA ILE A 86 -12.77 -12.32 20.24
C ILE A 86 -13.89 -13.06 19.50
N LEU A 87 -13.59 -14.19 18.88
CA LEU A 87 -14.57 -14.98 18.13
C LEU A 87 -15.37 -15.89 19.05
N ASP A 88 -16.11 -15.29 19.96
CA ASP A 88 -16.99 -15.99 20.92
C ASP A 88 -18.46 -16.13 20.44
N GLY A 89 -18.73 -15.70 19.21
CA GLY A 89 -20.06 -15.75 18.59
C GLY A 89 -20.96 -14.55 18.91
N THR A 90 -20.51 -13.59 19.71
CA THR A 90 -21.31 -12.40 20.08
C THR A 90 -21.28 -11.29 19.03
N VAL A 91 -20.20 -11.18 18.25
CA VAL A 91 -20.09 -10.20 17.16
C VAL A 91 -20.66 -10.78 15.88
N PRO A 92 -21.61 -10.10 15.20
CA PRO A 92 -22.14 -10.53 13.92
C PRO A 92 -21.06 -10.74 12.86
N ASP A 93 -21.21 -11.77 12.04
CA ASP A 93 -20.25 -12.11 10.99
C ASP A 93 -20.01 -10.96 10.01
N GLU A 94 -21.05 -10.23 9.68
CA GLU A 94 -20.98 -9.07 8.78
C GLU A 94 -20.06 -7.96 9.35
N ASP A 95 -20.14 -7.71 10.66
CA ASP A 95 -19.32 -6.67 11.29
C ASP A 95 -17.85 -7.11 11.46
N ILE A 96 -17.62 -8.40 11.72
CA ILE A 96 -16.26 -8.98 11.68
C ILE A 96 -15.65 -8.77 10.29
N ARG A 97 -16.39 -9.10 9.23
CA ARG A 97 -15.96 -8.90 7.84
C ARG A 97 -15.69 -7.41 7.53
N ARG A 98 -16.53 -6.51 7.99
CA ARG A 98 -16.33 -5.05 7.85
C ARG A 98 -15.02 -4.61 8.51
N MET A 99 -14.75 -5.03 9.74
CA MET A 99 -13.51 -4.68 10.44
C MET A 99 -12.26 -5.24 9.73
N ILE A 100 -12.31 -6.48 9.20
CA ILE A 100 -11.21 -7.04 8.42
C ILE A 100 -11.02 -6.26 7.11
N ALA A 101 -12.11 -5.91 6.40
CA ALA A 101 -12.05 -5.13 5.16
C ALA A 101 -11.48 -3.72 5.41
N GLU A 102 -11.93 -3.01 6.46
CA GLU A 102 -11.34 -1.73 6.86
C GLU A 102 -9.84 -1.86 7.13
N SER A 103 -9.45 -2.92 7.84
CA SER A 103 -8.03 -3.18 8.13
C SER A 103 -7.20 -3.39 6.87
N TYR A 104 -7.73 -4.12 5.89
CA TYR A 104 -7.10 -4.28 4.57
C TYR A 104 -6.97 -2.94 3.85
N ASP A 105 -8.02 -2.13 3.80
CA ASP A 105 -8.03 -0.82 3.14
C ASP A 105 -6.98 0.13 3.75
N LEU A 106 -6.93 0.22 5.08
CA LEU A 106 -5.95 1.04 5.82
C LEU A 106 -4.50 0.63 5.55
N VAL A 107 -4.26 -0.61 5.17
CA VAL A 107 -2.93 -1.16 4.88
C VAL A 107 -2.61 -1.10 3.39
N SER A 108 -3.57 -1.41 2.53
CA SER A 108 -3.43 -1.45 1.08
C SER A 108 -3.38 -0.06 0.45
N ASP A 109 -4.07 0.94 1.02
CA ASP A 109 -3.98 2.34 0.60
C ASP A 109 -2.71 3.01 1.17
N SER A 110 -1.56 2.43 0.88
CA SER A 110 -0.28 3.01 1.29
C SER A 110 0.11 4.19 0.39
N PRO A 111 0.83 5.21 0.91
CA PRO A 111 1.40 6.27 0.06
C PRO A 111 2.18 5.72 -1.14
N THR A 112 2.90 4.62 -0.96
CA THR A 112 3.64 3.94 -2.03
C THR A 112 2.71 3.41 -3.12
N LYS A 113 1.57 2.81 -2.75
CA LYS A 113 0.57 2.34 -3.73
C LYS A 113 -0.02 3.51 -4.50
N ARG A 114 -0.43 4.59 -3.81
CA ARG A 114 -0.94 5.80 -4.47
C ARG A 114 0.07 6.42 -5.43
N ILE A 115 1.36 6.42 -5.07
CA ILE A 115 2.45 6.87 -5.95
C ILE A 115 2.51 5.99 -7.22
N TYR A 116 2.49 4.67 -7.09
CA TYR A 116 2.53 3.79 -8.25
C TYR A 116 1.30 3.94 -9.14
N GLU A 117 0.10 4.06 -8.56
CA GLU A 117 -1.12 4.31 -9.33
C GLU A 117 -1.10 5.67 -10.03
N ALA A 118 -0.49 6.69 -9.43
CA ALA A 118 -0.28 7.99 -10.08
C ALA A 118 0.69 7.87 -11.26
N VAL A 119 1.79 7.12 -11.11
CA VAL A 119 2.78 6.91 -12.18
C VAL A 119 2.20 6.13 -13.36
N LYS A 120 1.36 5.14 -13.12
CA LYS A 120 0.66 4.40 -14.18
C LYS A 120 -0.22 5.29 -15.07
N LYS A 121 -0.68 6.41 -14.54
CA LYS A 121 -1.50 7.37 -15.29
C LYS A 121 -0.72 8.23 -16.29
N ILE A 122 0.62 8.22 -16.25
CA ILE A 122 1.44 8.98 -17.20
C ILE A 122 1.35 8.31 -18.59
N PRO A 123 0.74 8.96 -19.60
CA PRO A 123 0.60 8.34 -20.88
C PRO A 123 1.93 8.23 -21.62
N ARG A 124 1.98 7.35 -22.60
CA ARG A 124 3.11 7.27 -23.53
C ARG A 124 3.31 8.62 -24.24
N GLY A 125 4.56 9.06 -24.39
CA GLY A 125 4.88 10.34 -25.01
C GLY A 125 4.79 11.55 -24.05
N GLN A 126 4.53 11.31 -22.76
CA GLN A 126 4.50 12.35 -21.73
C GLN A 126 5.36 12.01 -20.53
N VAL A 127 5.74 13.05 -19.78
CA VAL A 127 6.45 12.92 -18.51
C VAL A 127 5.73 13.70 -17.41
N ALA A 128 5.93 13.29 -16.16
CA ALA A 128 5.48 14.02 -14.99
C ALA A 128 6.65 14.34 -14.07
N THR A 129 6.55 15.41 -13.29
CA THR A 129 7.55 15.71 -12.27
C THR A 129 7.27 14.96 -10.98
N TYR A 130 8.31 14.74 -10.14
CA TYR A 130 8.15 14.19 -8.79
C TYR A 130 7.08 14.93 -7.98
N GLY A 131 6.99 16.26 -8.12
CA GLY A 131 5.98 17.07 -7.44
C GLY A 131 4.56 16.80 -7.93
N GLN A 132 4.37 16.65 -9.24
CA GLN A 132 3.08 16.31 -9.83
C GLN A 132 2.60 14.90 -9.38
N ILE A 133 3.50 13.92 -9.36
CA ILE A 133 3.17 12.59 -8.85
C ILE A 133 2.83 12.63 -7.35
N ALA A 134 3.55 13.43 -6.55
CA ALA A 134 3.26 13.62 -5.14
C ALA A 134 1.85 14.23 -4.93
N GLU A 135 1.48 15.24 -5.72
CA GLU A 135 0.15 15.85 -5.70
C GLU A 135 -0.96 14.85 -6.07
N LEU A 136 -0.78 14.08 -7.15
CA LEU A 136 -1.69 13.01 -7.54
C LEU A 136 -1.82 11.90 -6.49
N ALA A 137 -0.75 11.63 -5.74
CA ALA A 137 -0.75 10.67 -4.64
C ALA A 137 -1.37 11.22 -3.35
N GLY A 138 -1.81 12.49 -3.35
CA GLY A 138 -2.59 13.13 -2.28
C GLY A 138 -1.82 14.08 -1.37
N ASP A 139 -0.49 14.28 -1.55
CA ASP A 139 0.26 15.26 -0.75
C ASP A 139 1.50 15.77 -1.52
N LYS A 140 1.50 17.06 -1.86
CA LYS A 140 2.62 17.75 -2.55
C LYS A 140 3.97 17.62 -1.83
N LYS A 141 3.97 17.40 -0.52
CA LYS A 141 5.19 17.26 0.29
C LYS A 141 5.88 15.91 0.12
N MET A 142 5.23 14.95 -0.53
CA MET A 142 5.76 13.59 -0.70
C MET A 142 6.77 13.42 -1.85
N ALA A 143 7.28 14.46 -2.50
CA ALA A 143 8.19 14.34 -3.65
C ALA A 143 9.43 13.46 -3.37
N ARG A 144 9.99 13.52 -2.15
CA ARG A 144 11.09 12.62 -1.73
C ARG A 144 10.62 11.17 -1.59
N ALA A 145 9.41 10.96 -1.07
CA ALA A 145 8.82 9.62 -0.96
C ALA A 145 8.53 9.02 -2.34
N VAL A 146 8.15 9.85 -3.32
CA VAL A 146 8.04 9.42 -4.73
C VAL A 146 9.37 8.89 -5.24
N GLY A 147 10.47 9.62 -5.07
CA GLY A 147 11.80 9.16 -5.47
C GLY A 147 12.17 7.81 -4.84
N ASN A 148 11.98 7.67 -3.53
CA ASN A 148 12.25 6.43 -2.79
C ASN A 148 11.38 5.26 -3.27
N ALA A 149 10.10 5.50 -3.57
CA ALA A 149 9.19 4.48 -4.08
C ALA A 149 9.61 4.02 -5.49
N LEU A 150 9.94 4.97 -6.38
CA LEU A 150 10.33 4.66 -7.75
C LEU A 150 11.68 3.92 -7.81
N HIS A 151 12.60 4.22 -6.91
CA HIS A 151 13.86 3.47 -6.78
C HIS A 151 13.63 1.99 -6.41
N LYS A 152 12.55 1.69 -5.70
CA LYS A 152 12.14 0.33 -5.27
C LYS A 152 11.00 -0.24 -6.11
N ASN A 153 10.75 0.29 -7.29
CA ASN A 153 9.66 -0.12 -8.15
C ASN A 153 9.69 -1.65 -8.41
N PRO A 154 8.65 -2.40 -7.99
CA PRO A 154 8.64 -3.85 -8.13
C PRO A 154 8.29 -4.33 -9.54
N ASP A 155 7.74 -3.43 -10.39
CA ASP A 155 7.21 -3.78 -11.71
C ASP A 155 7.46 -2.65 -12.72
N PRO A 156 8.69 -2.49 -13.21
CA PRO A 156 9.03 -1.42 -14.15
C PRO A 156 8.38 -1.57 -15.52
N LEU A 157 7.79 -2.71 -15.85
CA LEU A 157 7.07 -2.93 -17.10
C LEU A 157 5.68 -2.24 -17.08
N HIS A 158 4.97 -2.31 -15.94
CA HIS A 158 3.63 -1.75 -15.81
C HIS A 158 3.60 -0.43 -15.04
N ILE A 159 4.67 -0.09 -14.30
CA ILE A 159 4.82 1.18 -13.60
C ILE A 159 5.94 1.97 -14.28
N PRO A 160 5.64 2.86 -15.23
CA PRO A 160 6.63 3.52 -16.07
C PRO A 160 7.39 4.63 -15.31
N CYS A 161 8.17 4.23 -14.29
CA CYS A 161 8.93 5.16 -13.44
C CYS A 161 9.93 6.01 -14.22
N TYR A 162 10.39 5.55 -15.40
CA TYR A 162 11.26 6.30 -16.29
C TYR A 162 10.61 7.58 -16.86
N ARG A 163 9.27 7.69 -16.83
CA ARG A 163 8.53 8.92 -17.25
C ARG A 163 8.49 9.98 -16.16
N VAL A 164 9.16 9.76 -15.00
CA VAL A 164 9.21 10.75 -13.93
C VAL A 164 10.55 11.45 -13.93
N VAL A 165 10.51 12.79 -13.96
CA VAL A 165 11.66 13.69 -14.04
C VAL A 165 11.62 14.74 -12.93
N ASN A 166 12.68 15.51 -12.73
CA ASN A 166 12.65 16.60 -11.75
C ASN A 166 11.88 17.84 -12.28
N SER A 167 11.73 18.85 -11.45
CA SER A 167 11.00 20.09 -11.79
C SER A 167 11.63 20.90 -12.96
N LYS A 168 12.87 20.58 -13.34
CA LYS A 168 13.57 21.20 -14.49
C LYS A 168 13.57 20.31 -15.73
N GLY A 169 12.88 19.15 -15.68
CA GLY A 169 12.88 18.15 -16.74
C GLY A 169 14.13 17.28 -16.80
N GLU A 170 15.03 17.37 -15.81
CA GLU A 170 16.28 16.60 -15.78
C GLU A 170 15.96 15.14 -15.40
N LEU A 171 16.67 14.21 -16.04
CA LEU A 171 16.61 12.78 -15.76
C LEU A 171 17.20 12.46 -14.38
N ALA A 172 16.80 11.33 -13.80
CA ALA A 172 17.38 10.86 -12.54
C ALA A 172 18.84 10.40 -12.77
N GLY A 173 19.78 11.02 -12.06
CA GLY A 173 21.22 10.67 -12.16
C GLY A 173 21.48 9.20 -11.78
N GLU A 174 20.77 8.71 -10.76
CA GLU A 174 20.81 7.32 -10.27
C GLU A 174 19.50 6.60 -10.58
N PHE A 175 19.16 6.49 -11.87
CA PHE A 175 17.99 5.68 -12.26
C PHE A 175 18.24 4.22 -11.93
N ALA A 176 17.40 3.63 -11.04
CA ALA A 176 17.60 2.31 -10.45
C ALA A 176 17.70 1.15 -11.46
N PHE A 177 17.22 1.35 -12.68
CA PHE A 177 17.15 0.33 -13.73
C PHE A 177 18.15 0.57 -14.87
N GLY A 178 19.35 1.06 -14.56
CA GLY A 178 20.44 1.19 -15.53
C GLY A 178 20.92 2.62 -15.77
N GLY A 179 20.70 3.53 -14.82
CA GLY A 179 21.21 4.91 -14.86
C GLY A 179 20.48 5.83 -15.85
N ALA A 180 20.94 7.10 -15.93
CA ALA A 180 20.33 8.13 -16.76
C ALA A 180 20.30 7.77 -18.26
N GLY A 181 21.29 7.06 -18.77
CA GLY A 181 21.32 6.61 -20.16
C GLY A 181 20.19 5.63 -20.51
N LYS A 182 19.84 4.73 -19.60
CA LYS A 182 18.72 3.81 -19.79
C LYS A 182 17.39 4.53 -19.72
N GLN A 183 17.24 5.51 -18.80
CA GLN A 183 16.06 6.35 -18.73
C GLN A 183 15.85 7.13 -20.03
N ALA A 184 16.91 7.74 -20.57
CA ALA A 184 16.87 8.46 -21.84
C ALA A 184 16.42 7.56 -23.00
N ALA A 185 16.98 6.35 -23.10
CA ALA A 185 16.60 5.39 -24.15
C ALA A 185 15.12 5.00 -24.09
N LEU A 186 14.56 4.80 -22.89
CA LEU A 186 13.15 4.46 -22.70
C LEU A 186 12.23 5.65 -23.07
N LEU A 187 12.61 6.87 -22.73
CA LEU A 187 11.89 8.08 -23.11
C LEU A 187 11.89 8.31 -24.61
N MET A 188 13.04 8.09 -25.27
CA MET A 188 13.15 8.19 -26.73
C MET A 188 12.28 7.13 -27.43
N ALA A 189 12.19 5.91 -26.88
CA ALA A 189 11.30 4.86 -27.38
C ALA A 189 9.82 5.22 -27.24
N ASP A 190 9.48 6.10 -26.29
CA ASP A 190 8.15 6.69 -26.14
C ASP A 190 7.90 7.91 -27.07
N GLY A 191 8.88 8.30 -27.87
CA GLY A 191 8.80 9.47 -28.76
C GLY A 191 9.13 10.81 -28.08
N ILE A 192 9.76 10.78 -26.92
CA ILE A 192 10.16 11.97 -26.14
C ILE A 192 11.60 12.32 -26.49
N GLU A 193 11.81 13.56 -26.91
CA GLU A 193 13.15 14.09 -27.19
C GLU A 193 13.89 14.39 -25.87
N VAL A 194 15.12 13.89 -25.77
CA VAL A 194 16.00 14.14 -24.61
C VAL A 194 17.25 14.89 -25.10
N VAL A 195 17.43 16.11 -24.64
CA VAL A 195 18.56 16.96 -25.00
C VAL A 195 19.39 17.27 -23.75
N ASN A 196 20.67 16.92 -23.78
CA ASN A 196 21.59 17.15 -22.64
C ASN A 196 21.05 16.62 -21.30
N GLY A 197 20.42 15.44 -21.30
CA GLY A 197 19.85 14.82 -20.10
C GLY A 197 18.58 15.51 -19.58
N ARG A 198 17.88 16.25 -20.44
CA ARG A 198 16.64 16.98 -20.11
C ARG A 198 15.54 16.74 -21.12
N VAL A 199 14.30 16.81 -20.63
CA VAL A 199 13.07 16.78 -21.40
C VAL A 199 12.41 18.17 -21.33
N ASP A 200 11.89 18.67 -22.44
CA ASP A 200 11.11 19.90 -22.47
C ASP A 200 9.73 19.66 -21.86
N LEU A 201 9.54 20.16 -20.63
CA LEU A 201 8.27 20.05 -19.90
C LEU A 201 7.12 20.82 -20.54
N LYS A 202 7.39 21.84 -21.37
CA LYS A 202 6.33 22.57 -22.09
C LYS A 202 5.75 21.72 -23.21
N LYS A 203 6.61 20.91 -23.83
CA LYS A 203 6.24 20.02 -24.96
C LYS A 203 5.70 18.66 -24.48
N TYR A 204 6.34 18.06 -23.50
CA TYR A 204 6.07 16.67 -23.08
C TYR A 204 5.50 16.53 -21.66
N GLY A 205 5.38 17.63 -20.91
CA GLY A 205 4.84 17.57 -19.55
C GLY A 205 3.37 17.20 -19.53
N MET A 206 2.99 16.23 -18.69
CA MET A 206 1.60 15.85 -18.45
C MET A 206 0.83 17.05 -17.87
N LYS A 207 -0.32 17.35 -18.46
CA LYS A 207 -1.26 18.39 -17.98
C LYS A 207 -2.37 17.69 -17.17
N PHE A 208 -2.78 18.31 -16.07
CA PHE A 208 -3.85 17.87 -15.19
C PHE A 208 -5.10 18.72 -15.42
#